data_01185cde0f7ba9c2543424fcbe318332
#
_entry.id   01185cde0f7ba9c2543424fcbe318332
#
_cell.length_a   1.000
_cell.length_b   1.000
_cell.length_c   1.000
_cell.angle_alpha   90.00
_cell.angle_beta   90.00
_cell.angle_gamma   90.00
#
_symmetry.space_group_name_H-M   'P 1'
#
loop_
_entity.id
_entity.type
_entity.pdbx_description
1 polymer ?
#
loop_
_entity_poly.entity_id
_entity_poly.type
_entity_poly.pdbx_seq_one_letter_code
_entity_poly.pdbx_strand_id
1 'polypeptide(L)'
;TALQLHGVLAHWAECANQPWLDPLLSWEETERARRSLERRLRCAHIGRFKPLADFDWSWPQQCDQRAIAELMTLDFMEAASNAILVGASGLGKTMIAQNIAHQAVLQGHTVVFATAGQLLGELASLDSDSALRYRLRRYAAPDLLLIDEVGYLSYSNRHADLFFELINRRHEKKSTLITT
;
A
#
# COMPACT_ATOMS: atom_id res chain seq x y z
N THR A 1 -22.25 -4.71 14.87
CA THR A 1 -21.72 -5.85 14.07
C THR A 1 -20.26 -5.67 13.66
N ALA A 2 -19.74 -4.43 13.60
CA ALA A 2 -18.32 -4.18 13.23
C ALA A 2 -17.34 -4.92 14.14
N LEU A 3 -17.61 -4.98 15.45
CA LEU A 3 -16.75 -5.67 16.43
C LEU A 3 -16.94 -7.19 16.47
N GLN A 4 -17.95 -7.75 15.78
CA GLN A 4 -18.27 -9.18 15.77
C GLN A 4 -18.47 -9.78 17.20
N LEU A 5 -18.93 -8.97 18.14
CA LEU A 5 -19.28 -9.40 19.50
C LEU A 5 -20.67 -10.06 19.49
N HIS A 6 -20.76 -11.23 18.83
CA HIS A 6 -22.03 -11.92 18.60
C HIS A 6 -22.77 -12.28 19.91
N GLY A 7 -22.04 -12.61 20.99
CA GLY A 7 -22.63 -12.89 22.29
C GLY A 7 -23.31 -11.66 22.90
N VAL A 8 -22.66 -10.49 22.83
CA VAL A 8 -23.22 -9.22 23.30
C VAL A 8 -24.46 -8.84 22.47
N LEU A 9 -24.40 -9.07 21.14
CA LEU A 9 -25.54 -8.81 20.26
C LEU A 9 -26.73 -9.74 20.54
N ALA A 10 -26.48 -11.02 20.80
CA ALA A 10 -27.52 -11.99 21.13
C ALA A 10 -28.23 -11.66 22.45
N HIS A 11 -27.49 -11.10 23.42
CA HIS A 11 -28.00 -10.71 24.75
C HIS A 11 -28.07 -9.20 24.93
N TRP A 12 -28.37 -8.45 23.86
CA TRP A 12 -28.35 -6.99 23.87
C TRP A 12 -29.24 -6.38 24.95
N ALA A 13 -30.46 -6.93 25.15
CA ALA A 13 -31.39 -6.43 26.15
C ALA A 13 -30.86 -6.51 27.59
N GLU A 14 -29.98 -7.48 27.85
CA GLU A 14 -29.37 -7.68 29.17
C GLU A 14 -28.10 -6.82 29.35
N CYS A 15 -27.41 -6.51 28.24
CA CYS A 15 -26.11 -5.83 28.23
C CYS A 15 -26.24 -4.32 28.05
N ALA A 16 -27.25 -3.83 27.33
CA ALA A 16 -27.30 -2.46 26.80
C ALA A 16 -27.18 -1.35 27.88
N ASN A 17 -27.65 -1.60 29.09
CA ASN A 17 -27.61 -0.63 30.20
C ASN A 17 -26.53 -0.94 31.24
N GLN A 18 -25.62 -1.83 30.96
CA GLN A 18 -24.58 -2.21 31.90
C GLN A 18 -23.38 -1.25 31.84
N PRO A 19 -22.85 -0.78 32.98
CA PRO A 19 -21.79 0.23 33.03
C PRO A 19 -20.46 -0.28 32.45
N TRP A 20 -20.27 -1.59 32.26
CA TRP A 20 -19.07 -2.18 31.67
C TRP A 20 -19.10 -2.24 30.13
N LEU A 21 -20.28 -2.02 29.51
CA LEU A 21 -20.42 -2.21 28.07
C LEU A 21 -19.64 -1.18 27.27
N ASP A 22 -19.77 0.11 27.60
CA ASP A 22 -19.05 1.17 26.87
C ASP A 22 -17.52 1.04 27.00
N PRO A 23 -16.95 0.79 28.20
CA PRO A 23 -15.53 0.50 28.31
C PRO A 23 -15.10 -0.74 27.49
N LEU A 24 -15.87 -1.81 27.51
CA LEU A 24 -15.57 -3.02 26.73
C LEU A 24 -15.54 -2.73 25.22
N LEU A 25 -16.53 -2.00 24.71
CA LEU A 25 -16.58 -1.63 23.29
C LEU A 25 -15.39 -0.75 22.89
N SER A 26 -15.04 0.23 23.71
CA SER A 26 -13.87 1.10 23.48
C SER A 26 -12.56 0.32 23.47
N TRP A 27 -12.36 -0.62 24.38
CA TRP A 27 -11.16 -1.47 24.41
C TRP A 27 -11.09 -2.37 23.17
N GLU A 28 -12.20 -2.98 22.78
CA GLU A 28 -12.27 -3.83 21.58
C GLU A 28 -12.01 -3.03 20.30
N GLU A 29 -12.53 -1.82 20.18
CA GLU A 29 -12.25 -0.93 19.05
C GLU A 29 -10.78 -0.57 18.98
N THR A 30 -10.20 -0.15 20.09
CA THR A 30 -8.78 0.22 20.20
C THR A 30 -7.89 -0.96 19.84
N GLU A 31 -8.16 -2.13 20.39
CA GLU A 31 -7.34 -3.33 20.16
C GLU A 31 -7.47 -3.83 18.72
N ARG A 32 -8.65 -3.74 18.11
CA ARG A 32 -8.85 -4.08 16.69
C ARG A 32 -8.17 -3.11 15.76
N ALA A 33 -8.24 -1.81 16.06
CA ALA A 33 -7.53 -0.79 15.30
C ALA A 33 -6.01 -1.04 15.33
N ARG A 34 -5.46 -1.34 16.50
CA ARG A 34 -4.04 -1.67 16.70
C ARG A 34 -3.65 -2.91 15.88
N ARG A 35 -4.39 -4.03 16.04
CA ARG A 35 -4.11 -5.28 15.30
C ARG A 35 -4.27 -5.10 13.78
N SER A 36 -5.24 -4.31 13.36
CA SER A 36 -5.45 -4.00 11.94
C SER A 36 -4.29 -3.20 11.36
N LEU A 37 -3.80 -2.19 12.08
CA LEU A 37 -2.63 -1.41 11.69
C LEU A 37 -1.37 -2.28 11.61
N GLU A 38 -1.09 -3.09 12.63
CA GLU A 38 0.06 -3.98 12.64
C GLU A 38 0.06 -4.98 11.47
N ARG A 39 -1.12 -5.53 11.16
CA ARG A 39 -1.28 -6.40 9.99
C ARG A 39 -1.00 -5.66 8.69
N ARG A 40 -1.53 -4.44 8.50
CA ARG A 40 -1.28 -3.64 7.30
C ARG A 40 0.19 -3.29 7.15
N LEU A 41 0.85 -2.84 8.22
CA LEU A 41 2.30 -2.54 8.21
C LEU A 41 3.13 -3.76 7.80
N ARG A 42 2.83 -4.94 8.36
CA ARG A 42 3.52 -6.18 8.02
C ARG A 42 3.30 -6.59 6.56
N CYS A 43 2.07 -6.48 6.08
CA CYS A 43 1.71 -6.86 4.70
C CYS A 43 2.21 -5.86 3.65
N ALA A 44 2.47 -4.62 4.05
CA ALA A 44 2.92 -3.57 3.13
C ALA A 44 4.36 -3.77 2.62
N HIS A 45 5.19 -4.51 3.34
CA HIS A 45 6.60 -4.78 2.99
C HIS A 45 7.45 -3.53 2.74
N ILE A 46 7.12 -2.39 3.36
CA ILE A 46 7.81 -1.11 3.13
C ILE A 46 9.27 -1.16 3.61
N GLY A 47 9.59 -2.04 4.58
CA GLY A 47 10.91 -2.12 5.16
C GLY A 47 11.23 -0.95 6.11
N ARG A 48 12.53 -0.72 6.35
CA ARG A 48 13.01 0.43 7.12
C ARG A 48 13.25 1.59 6.15
N PHE A 49 12.82 2.77 6.50
CA PHE A 49 13.00 3.99 5.72
C PHE A 49 13.21 5.20 6.64
N LYS A 50 13.73 6.28 6.08
CA LYS A 50 13.85 7.55 6.79
C LYS A 50 12.55 8.35 6.65
N PRO A 51 12.10 9.05 7.71
CA PRO A 51 10.95 9.94 7.61
C PRO A 51 11.21 11.07 6.61
N LEU A 52 10.13 11.55 5.97
CA LEU A 52 10.23 12.64 4.98
C LEU A 52 10.77 13.96 5.59
N ALA A 53 10.66 14.12 6.91
CA ALA A 53 11.27 15.24 7.63
C ALA A 53 12.79 15.28 7.51
N ASP A 54 13.43 14.13 7.28
CA ASP A 54 14.89 14.03 7.07
C ASP A 54 15.30 14.19 5.60
N PHE A 55 14.34 14.50 4.70
CA PHE A 55 14.63 14.69 3.29
C PHE A 55 15.32 16.04 3.06
N ASP A 56 16.46 16.01 2.38
CA ASP A 56 17.19 17.24 2.02
C ASP A 56 16.55 17.88 0.79
N TRP A 57 15.70 18.87 1.01
CA TRP A 57 15.02 19.62 -0.05
C TRP A 57 15.93 20.55 -0.85
N SER A 58 17.15 20.78 -0.40
CA SER A 58 18.15 21.52 -1.17
C SER A 58 18.77 20.66 -2.28
N TRP A 59 18.61 19.35 -2.20
CA TRP A 59 19.08 18.36 -3.15
C TRP A 59 18.01 17.28 -3.38
N PRO A 60 17.52 17.05 -4.60
CA PRO A 60 17.98 17.53 -5.94
C PRO A 60 17.56 18.99 -6.23
N GLN A 61 18.30 19.66 -7.13
CA GLN A 61 18.04 21.05 -7.53
C GLN A 61 16.64 21.26 -8.15
N GLN A 62 16.06 20.21 -8.73
CA GLN A 62 14.71 20.22 -9.30
C GLN A 62 13.91 19.13 -8.58
N CYS A 63 13.16 19.51 -7.57
CA CYS A 63 12.21 18.65 -6.85
C CYS A 63 10.92 19.43 -6.65
N ASP A 64 9.82 18.89 -7.17
CA ASP A 64 8.50 19.49 -6.95
C ASP A 64 7.96 19.10 -5.57
N GLN A 65 8.38 19.87 -4.57
CA GLN A 65 7.95 19.68 -3.19
C GLN A 65 6.43 19.79 -3.03
N ARG A 66 5.78 20.64 -3.86
CA ARG A 66 4.32 20.80 -3.81
C ARG A 66 3.62 19.54 -4.30
N ALA A 67 4.04 18.99 -5.43
CA ALA A 67 3.49 17.74 -5.93
C ALA A 67 3.70 16.57 -4.95
N ILE A 68 4.84 16.51 -4.27
CA ILE A 68 5.09 15.50 -3.23
C ILE A 68 4.13 15.71 -2.03
N ALA A 69 3.91 16.96 -1.60
CA ALA A 69 2.96 17.28 -0.54
C ALA A 69 1.53 16.89 -0.93
N GLU A 70 1.13 17.12 -2.19
CA GLU A 70 -0.15 16.66 -2.73
C GLU A 70 -0.26 15.13 -2.73
N LEU A 71 0.78 14.39 -3.10
CA LEU A 71 0.77 12.93 -3.02
C LEU A 71 0.64 12.42 -1.57
N MET A 72 1.16 13.16 -0.59
CA MET A 72 1.04 12.82 0.84
C MET A 72 -0.39 13.00 1.39
N THR A 73 -1.28 13.77 0.72
CA THR A 73 -2.71 13.84 1.09
C THR A 73 -3.45 12.54 0.76
N LEU A 74 -2.96 11.79 -0.22
CA LEU A 74 -3.53 10.56 -0.78
C LEU A 74 -4.81 10.76 -1.61
N ASP A 75 -5.20 12.00 -1.94
CA ASP A 75 -6.40 12.28 -2.74
C ASP A 75 -6.38 11.59 -4.11
N PHE A 76 -5.18 11.36 -4.66
CA PHE A 76 -5.02 10.59 -5.90
C PHE A 76 -5.55 9.15 -5.80
N MET A 77 -5.61 8.58 -4.59
CA MET A 77 -6.12 7.22 -4.37
C MET A 77 -7.65 7.17 -4.44
N GLU A 78 -8.34 8.22 -4.04
CA GLU A 78 -9.81 8.32 -4.15
C GLU A 78 -10.25 8.33 -5.62
N ALA A 79 -9.46 8.98 -6.48
CA ALA A 79 -9.68 9.02 -7.92
C ALA A 79 -9.12 7.80 -8.67
N ALA A 80 -8.60 6.78 -7.97
CA ALA A 80 -7.88 5.64 -8.56
C ALA A 80 -6.79 6.07 -9.56
N SER A 81 -6.19 7.24 -9.35
CA SER A 81 -5.11 7.78 -10.17
C SER A 81 -3.76 7.15 -9.85
N ASN A 82 -2.84 7.19 -10.80
CA ASN A 82 -1.50 6.68 -10.65
C ASN A 82 -0.49 7.83 -10.52
N ALA A 83 0.64 7.57 -9.86
CA ALA A 83 1.74 8.52 -9.75
C ALA A 83 3.05 7.88 -10.18
N ILE A 84 3.93 8.67 -10.81
CA ILE A 84 5.26 8.22 -11.23
C ILE A 84 6.30 9.22 -10.75
N LEU A 85 7.28 8.75 -9.98
CA LEU A 85 8.44 9.51 -9.54
C LEU A 85 9.61 9.22 -10.48
N VAL A 86 9.96 10.19 -11.30
CA VAL A 86 11.03 10.08 -12.30
C VAL A 86 12.25 10.89 -11.87
N GLY A 87 13.45 10.32 -12.00
CA GLY A 87 14.68 11.03 -11.70
C GLY A 87 15.89 10.11 -11.62
N ALA A 88 17.10 10.68 -11.61
CA ALA A 88 18.33 9.92 -11.50
C ALA A 88 18.42 9.09 -10.21
N SER A 89 19.29 8.09 -10.18
CA SER A 89 19.53 7.29 -8.97
C SER A 89 20.06 8.16 -7.83
N GLY A 90 19.72 7.81 -6.58
CA GLY A 90 20.19 8.50 -5.39
C GLY A 90 19.44 9.78 -5.02
N LEU A 91 18.43 10.22 -5.77
CA LEU A 91 17.65 11.43 -5.51
C LEU A 91 16.52 11.26 -4.47
N GLY A 92 16.44 10.12 -3.80
CA GLY A 92 15.48 9.90 -2.71
C GLY A 92 14.07 9.47 -3.16
N LYS A 93 13.86 9.10 -4.44
CA LYS A 93 12.55 8.63 -4.95
C LYS A 93 11.94 7.51 -4.09
N THR A 94 12.74 6.49 -3.80
CA THR A 94 12.32 5.36 -2.94
C THR A 94 11.91 5.82 -1.54
N MET A 95 12.66 6.75 -0.94
CA MET A 95 12.34 7.33 0.36
C MET A 95 10.99 8.06 0.34
N ILE A 96 10.75 8.90 -0.69
CA ILE A 96 9.47 9.59 -0.87
C ILE A 96 8.34 8.57 -1.03
N ALA A 97 8.52 7.59 -1.91
CA ALA A 97 7.53 6.55 -2.17
C ALA A 97 7.20 5.73 -0.91
N GLN A 98 8.21 5.37 -0.09
CA GLN A 98 8.01 4.66 1.18
C GLN A 98 7.23 5.51 2.20
N ASN A 99 7.46 6.82 2.26
CA ASN A 99 6.70 7.72 3.13
C ASN A 99 5.23 7.82 2.69
N ILE A 100 4.95 7.93 1.38
CA ILE A 100 3.59 7.91 0.84
C ILE A 100 2.91 6.58 1.18
N ALA A 101 3.58 5.45 0.95
CA ALA A 101 3.09 4.12 1.28
C ALA A 101 2.79 3.97 2.78
N HIS A 102 3.67 4.47 3.65
CA HIS A 102 3.46 4.45 5.10
C HIS A 102 2.27 5.31 5.52
N GLN A 103 2.14 6.51 4.96
CA GLN A 103 0.98 7.38 5.20
C GLN A 103 -0.34 6.69 4.81
N ALA A 104 -0.37 6.01 3.66
CA ALA A 104 -1.54 5.24 3.23
C ALA A 104 -1.89 4.12 4.21
N VAL A 105 -0.89 3.40 4.74
CA VAL A 105 -1.11 2.39 5.79
C VAL A 105 -1.71 2.99 7.05
N LEU A 106 -1.21 4.16 7.50
CA LEU A 106 -1.73 4.85 8.67
C LEU A 106 -3.18 5.30 8.50
N GLN A 107 -3.56 5.75 7.29
CA GLN A 107 -4.93 6.13 6.96
C GLN A 107 -5.88 4.93 6.71
N GLY A 108 -5.40 3.71 6.86
CA GLY A 108 -6.25 2.52 6.81
C GLY A 108 -6.22 1.75 5.50
N HIS A 109 -5.50 2.24 4.49
CA HIS A 109 -5.38 1.58 3.20
C HIS A 109 -4.51 0.33 3.24
N THR A 110 -4.81 -0.61 2.35
CA THR A 110 -3.96 -1.77 2.10
C THR A 110 -2.89 -1.40 1.08
N VAL A 111 -1.63 -1.67 1.43
CA VAL A 111 -0.47 -1.30 0.60
C VAL A 111 0.39 -2.52 0.37
N VAL A 112 1.01 -2.60 -0.81
CA VAL A 112 2.12 -3.53 -1.10
C VAL A 112 3.23 -2.75 -1.78
N PHE A 113 4.43 -2.86 -1.21
CA PHE A 113 5.68 -2.37 -1.77
C PHE A 113 6.47 -3.54 -2.35
N ALA A 114 6.96 -3.41 -3.57
CA ALA A 114 7.87 -4.37 -4.21
C ALA A 114 8.80 -3.66 -5.20
N THR A 115 10.01 -4.16 -5.39
CA THR A 115 10.81 -3.73 -6.54
C THR A 115 10.28 -4.41 -7.80
N ALA A 116 10.45 -3.75 -8.95
CA ALA A 116 10.03 -4.31 -10.23
C ALA A 116 10.69 -5.69 -10.50
N GLY A 117 11.97 -5.82 -10.12
CA GLY A 117 12.71 -7.08 -10.26
C GLY A 117 12.11 -8.22 -9.44
N GLN A 118 11.81 -7.95 -8.16
CA GLN A 118 11.18 -8.95 -7.29
C GLN A 118 9.79 -9.35 -7.79
N LEU A 119 8.96 -8.36 -8.10
CA LEU A 119 7.58 -8.57 -8.55
C LEU A 119 7.53 -9.37 -9.85
N LEU A 120 8.26 -8.92 -10.87
CA LEU A 120 8.24 -9.55 -12.18
C LEU A 120 8.99 -10.89 -12.21
N GLY A 121 10.09 -11.00 -11.46
CA GLY A 121 10.80 -12.28 -11.30
C GLY A 121 9.92 -13.33 -10.62
N GLU A 122 9.19 -12.95 -9.57
CA GLU A 122 8.25 -13.85 -8.90
C GLU A 122 7.12 -14.29 -9.84
N LEU A 123 6.50 -13.36 -10.58
CA LEU A 123 5.43 -13.69 -11.52
C LEU A 123 5.92 -14.55 -12.68
N ALA A 124 7.11 -14.25 -13.24
CA ALA A 124 7.66 -14.97 -14.36
C ALA A 124 8.15 -16.38 -14.02
N SER A 125 8.46 -16.65 -12.75
CA SER A 125 8.90 -17.98 -12.29
C SER A 125 7.77 -18.98 -12.11
N LEU A 126 6.51 -18.54 -12.23
CA LEU A 126 5.35 -19.41 -12.04
C LEU A 126 4.97 -20.10 -13.36
N ASP A 127 4.98 -21.44 -13.36
CA ASP A 127 4.63 -22.26 -14.54
C ASP A 127 3.13 -22.60 -14.59
N SER A 128 2.45 -22.57 -13.45
CA SER A 128 1.02 -22.86 -13.36
C SER A 128 0.16 -21.60 -13.52
N ASP A 129 -0.78 -21.61 -14.44
CA ASP A 129 -1.75 -20.54 -14.65
C ASP A 129 -2.55 -20.22 -13.41
N SER A 130 -2.88 -21.21 -12.58
CA SER A 130 -3.61 -21.01 -11.34
C SER A 130 -2.77 -20.28 -10.30
N ALA A 131 -1.50 -20.65 -10.16
CA ALA A 131 -0.54 -19.98 -9.29
C ALA A 131 -0.27 -18.55 -9.74
N LEU A 132 -0.10 -18.34 -11.06
CA LEU A 132 0.09 -17.01 -11.64
C LEU A 132 -1.12 -16.11 -11.39
N ARG A 133 -2.35 -16.60 -11.67
CA ARG A 133 -3.58 -15.84 -11.40
C ARG A 133 -3.73 -15.49 -9.92
N TYR A 134 -3.41 -16.42 -9.02
CA TYR A 134 -3.44 -16.16 -7.58
C TYR A 134 -2.43 -15.08 -7.18
N ARG A 135 -1.19 -15.15 -7.69
CA ARG A 135 -0.14 -14.18 -7.39
C ARG A 135 -0.43 -12.81 -7.98
N LEU A 136 -0.90 -12.73 -9.23
CA LEU A 136 -1.35 -11.47 -9.84
C LEU A 136 -2.46 -10.81 -9.01
N ARG A 137 -3.41 -11.59 -8.47
CA ARG A 137 -4.46 -11.06 -7.59
C ARG A 137 -3.87 -10.43 -6.33
N ARG A 138 -2.82 -11.03 -5.76
CA ARG A 138 -2.14 -10.48 -4.57
C ARG A 138 -1.56 -9.09 -4.82
N TYR A 139 -1.01 -8.83 -6.00
CA TYR A 139 -0.50 -7.51 -6.38
C TYR A 139 -1.60 -6.57 -6.90
N ALA A 140 -2.67 -7.10 -7.46
CA ALA A 140 -3.78 -6.30 -7.97
C ALA A 140 -4.76 -5.81 -6.87
N ALA A 141 -4.91 -6.54 -5.76
CA ALA A 141 -5.90 -6.29 -4.73
C ALA A 141 -5.64 -5.08 -3.82
N PRO A 142 -4.38 -4.76 -3.41
CA PRO A 142 -4.11 -3.64 -2.51
C PRO A 142 -4.59 -2.30 -3.05
N ASP A 143 -5.01 -1.38 -2.15
CA ASP A 143 -5.46 -0.04 -2.52
C ASP A 143 -4.32 0.75 -3.19
N LEU A 144 -3.11 0.63 -2.67
CA LEU A 144 -1.89 1.19 -3.27
C LEU A 144 -0.86 0.08 -3.54
N LEU A 145 -0.43 -0.04 -4.80
CA LEU A 145 0.73 -0.84 -5.17
C LEU A 145 1.89 0.10 -5.49
N LEU A 146 3.01 -0.09 -4.81
CA LEU A 146 4.23 0.65 -5.06
C LEU A 146 5.23 -0.26 -5.75
N ILE A 147 5.67 0.16 -6.95
CA ILE A 147 6.65 -0.59 -7.76
C ILE A 147 7.91 0.26 -7.90
N ASP A 148 8.95 -0.13 -7.19
CA ASP A 148 10.21 0.59 -7.15
C ASP A 148 11.19 0.10 -8.22
N GLU A 149 12.01 1.02 -8.75
CA GLU A 149 13.11 0.73 -9.69
C GLU A 149 12.66 0.13 -11.05
N VAL A 150 11.54 0.58 -11.62
CA VAL A 150 11.04 0.06 -12.90
C VAL A 150 12.02 0.28 -14.05
N GLY A 151 12.80 1.35 -14.07
CA GLY A 151 13.68 1.70 -15.19
C GLY A 151 15.02 0.95 -15.25
N TYR A 152 15.37 0.11 -14.28
CA TYR A 152 16.70 -0.49 -14.14
C TYR A 152 16.80 -1.95 -14.58
N LEU A 153 15.77 -2.52 -15.18
CA LEU A 153 15.74 -3.93 -15.55
C LEU A 153 15.75 -4.14 -17.06
N SER A 154 16.50 -5.15 -17.51
CA SER A 154 16.34 -5.71 -18.84
C SER A 154 15.11 -6.63 -18.85
N TYR A 155 14.01 -6.14 -19.37
CA TYR A 155 12.76 -6.89 -19.44
C TYR A 155 12.76 -7.88 -20.60
N SER A 156 12.42 -9.15 -20.34
CA SER A 156 11.97 -10.07 -21.38
C SER A 156 10.53 -9.72 -21.81
N ASN A 157 10.09 -10.20 -22.97
CA ASN A 157 8.72 -10.02 -23.43
C ASN A 157 7.71 -10.50 -22.38
N ARG A 158 8.00 -11.63 -21.71
CA ARG A 158 7.14 -12.16 -20.61
C ARG A 158 7.01 -11.17 -19.46
N HIS A 159 8.07 -10.49 -19.05
CA HIS A 159 8.01 -9.47 -18.00
C HIS A 159 7.15 -8.28 -18.42
N ALA A 160 7.26 -7.83 -19.66
CA ALA A 160 6.45 -6.73 -20.19
C ALA A 160 4.95 -7.09 -20.21
N ASP A 161 4.60 -8.30 -20.67
CA ASP A 161 3.23 -8.80 -20.70
C ASP A 161 2.63 -8.89 -19.28
N LEU A 162 3.39 -9.43 -18.33
CA LEU A 162 2.95 -9.55 -16.93
C LEU A 162 2.79 -8.19 -16.26
N PHE A 163 3.68 -7.25 -16.53
CA PHE A 163 3.57 -5.88 -16.04
C PHE A 163 2.32 -5.20 -16.59
N PHE A 164 2.11 -5.29 -17.90
CA PHE A 164 0.93 -4.74 -18.58
C PHE A 164 -0.36 -5.36 -18.03
N GLU A 165 -0.42 -6.68 -17.87
CA GLU A 165 -1.57 -7.36 -17.29
C GLU A 165 -1.87 -6.88 -15.87
N LEU A 166 -0.83 -6.70 -15.03
CA LEU A 166 -0.98 -6.21 -13.67
C LEU A 166 -1.54 -4.78 -13.64
N ILE A 167 -0.97 -3.88 -14.45
CA ILE A 167 -1.43 -2.48 -14.53
C ILE A 167 -2.88 -2.43 -15.03
N ASN A 168 -3.24 -3.21 -16.07
CA ASN A 168 -4.62 -3.28 -16.58
C ASN A 168 -5.62 -3.74 -15.51
N ARG A 169 -5.25 -4.71 -14.67
CA ARG A 169 -6.14 -5.18 -13.61
C ARG A 169 -6.42 -4.11 -12.56
N ARG A 170 -5.51 -3.13 -12.41
CA ARG A 170 -5.59 -2.03 -11.45
C ARG A 170 -6.19 -0.75 -12.03
N HIS A 171 -6.14 -0.60 -13.35
CA HIS A 171 -6.61 0.60 -14.05
C HIS A 171 -8.03 0.99 -13.64
N GLU A 172 -8.23 2.25 -13.28
CA GLU A 172 -9.50 2.86 -12.82
C GLU A 172 -10.13 2.21 -11.58
N LYS A 173 -9.41 1.34 -10.88
CA LYS A 173 -9.91 0.64 -9.69
C LYS A 173 -9.06 0.88 -8.46
N LYS A 174 -7.75 0.94 -8.64
CA LYS A 174 -6.76 1.03 -7.58
C LYS A 174 -5.55 1.83 -8.05
N SER A 175 -4.89 2.52 -7.13
CA SER A 175 -3.74 3.37 -7.45
C SER A 175 -2.42 2.62 -7.47
N THR A 176 -1.55 3.01 -8.39
CA THR A 176 -0.18 2.49 -8.47
C THR A 176 0.79 3.66 -8.43
N LEU A 177 1.83 3.55 -7.60
CA LEU A 177 2.94 4.50 -7.53
C LEU A 177 4.20 3.81 -8.03
N ILE A 178 4.86 4.41 -9.00
CA ILE A 178 6.05 3.85 -9.68
C ILE A 178 7.23 4.78 -9.45
N THR A 179 8.42 4.21 -9.23
CA THR A 179 9.68 4.95 -9.30
C THR A 179 10.54 4.44 -10.46
N THR A 180 11.23 5.35 -11.13
CA THR A 180 12.11 5.02 -12.27
C THR A 180 13.25 6.03 -12.39
#